data_0f497861be51482c8d6d496e778745ac
#
_entry.id   0f497861be51482c8d6d496e778745ac
#
_cell.length_a   1.000
_cell.length_b   1.000
_cell.length_c   1.000
_cell.angle_alpha   90.00
_cell.angle_beta   90.00
_cell.angle_gamma   90.00
#
_symmetry.space_group_name_H-M   'P 1'
#
loop_
_entity.id
_entity.type
_entity.pdbx_description
1 polymer ?
#
loop_
_entity_poly.entity_id
_entity_poly.type
_entity_poly.pdbx_seq_one_letter_code
_entity_poly.pdbx_strand_id
1 'polypeptide(L)'
;MTTLETLKWDGKKSGKVSLDLAVAKETSSADLIHRAVLRQLANKRQGTASTLTRSEVRGGGRKPYKQKGTGRARQGSIRTPLRPGGGIIFGPKPRSYNLDMNRKERRLALRTALMSRVSDMKAVEDFGSTLKQPKTSEIMNGLARLGIEKTEKVLVILDSPSDIIKKSINNIEKVKLIAADQLNVFDILNANKLVIGQSAIDKIQEVYAS
;
A
#
# COMPACT_ATOMS: atom_id res chain seq x y z
N MET A 1 4.32 -17.24 -22.00
CA MET A 1 2.86 -16.95 -22.05
C MET A 1 2.13 -17.76 -21.01
N THR A 2 1.50 -17.10 -20.07
CA THR A 2 0.74 -17.79 -19.01
C THR A 2 -0.74 -17.63 -19.32
N THR A 3 -1.49 -18.72 -19.40
CA THR A 3 -2.93 -18.71 -19.69
C THR A 3 -3.71 -18.75 -18.41
N LEU A 4 -4.64 -17.81 -18.21
CA LEU A 4 -5.58 -17.75 -17.11
C LEU A 4 -6.94 -18.24 -17.56
N GLU A 5 -7.59 -19.09 -16.76
CA GLU A 5 -8.99 -19.45 -17.01
C GLU A 5 -9.91 -18.29 -16.65
N THR A 6 -10.77 -17.88 -17.58
CA THR A 6 -11.81 -16.88 -17.35
C THR A 6 -13.07 -17.54 -16.81
N LEU A 7 -13.62 -16.96 -15.75
CA LEU A 7 -14.86 -17.38 -15.11
C LEU A 7 -15.92 -16.29 -15.32
N LYS A 8 -17.16 -16.69 -15.50
CA LYS A 8 -18.30 -15.77 -15.39
C LYS A 8 -18.58 -15.47 -13.92
N TRP A 9 -19.28 -14.36 -13.65
CA TRP A 9 -19.67 -14.00 -12.28
C TRP A 9 -20.49 -15.11 -11.56
N ASP A 10 -21.09 -16.01 -12.29
CA ASP A 10 -21.80 -17.21 -11.78
C ASP A 10 -20.87 -18.39 -11.43
N GLY A 11 -19.55 -18.24 -11.61
CA GLY A 11 -18.56 -19.29 -11.36
C GLY A 11 -18.38 -20.30 -12.51
N LYS A 12 -19.08 -20.16 -13.63
CA LYS A 12 -18.92 -21.03 -14.81
C LYS A 12 -17.70 -20.62 -15.62
N LYS A 13 -16.97 -21.59 -16.18
CA LYS A 13 -15.85 -21.32 -17.09
C LYS A 13 -16.36 -20.68 -18.38
N SER A 14 -15.73 -19.59 -18.81
CA SER A 14 -16.09 -18.87 -20.03
C SER A 14 -15.03 -19.02 -21.13
N GLY A 15 -13.76 -18.91 -20.79
CA GLY A 15 -12.69 -18.94 -21.78
C GLY A 15 -11.29 -19.01 -21.17
N LYS A 16 -10.30 -18.60 -21.95
CA LYS A 16 -8.92 -18.45 -21.51
C LYS A 16 -8.37 -17.12 -22.00
N VAL A 17 -7.66 -16.39 -21.14
CA VAL A 17 -6.96 -15.16 -21.50
C VAL A 17 -5.48 -15.34 -21.23
N SER A 18 -4.63 -14.87 -22.13
CA SER A 18 -3.18 -14.90 -21.97
C SER A 18 -2.68 -13.63 -21.30
N LEU A 19 -1.84 -13.78 -20.28
CA LEU A 19 -1.10 -12.68 -19.68
C LEU A 19 0.39 -12.92 -19.94
N ASP A 20 1.04 -12.00 -20.63
CA ASP A 20 2.47 -12.07 -20.94
C ASP A 20 3.16 -10.75 -20.57
N LEU A 21 3.94 -10.79 -19.49
CA LEU A 21 4.70 -9.64 -19.00
C LEU A 21 6.15 -10.04 -18.78
N ALA A 22 7.08 -9.16 -19.19
CA ALA A 22 8.49 -9.37 -18.94
C ALA A 22 8.80 -9.36 -17.43
N VAL A 23 9.44 -10.41 -16.94
CA VAL A 23 9.80 -10.59 -15.53
C VAL A 23 11.30 -10.41 -15.29
N ALA A 24 11.69 -10.12 -14.05
CA ALA A 24 13.09 -10.08 -13.63
C ALA A 24 13.69 -11.49 -13.61
N LYS A 25 15.02 -11.56 -13.72
CA LYS A 25 15.76 -12.84 -13.55
C LYS A 25 15.52 -13.39 -12.14
N GLU A 26 15.42 -14.70 -12.00
CA GLU A 26 15.15 -15.37 -10.72
C GLU A 26 16.10 -14.93 -9.60
N THR A 27 17.39 -14.79 -9.91
CA THR A 27 18.43 -14.37 -8.96
C THR A 27 18.22 -12.98 -8.36
N SER A 28 17.52 -12.08 -9.05
CA SER A 28 17.31 -10.68 -8.64
C SER A 28 15.85 -10.31 -8.35
N SER A 29 14.93 -11.22 -8.63
CA SER A 29 13.49 -10.97 -8.51
C SER A 29 13.04 -10.63 -7.08
N ALA A 30 13.51 -11.42 -6.10
CA ALA A 30 13.14 -11.25 -4.69
C ALA A 30 13.66 -9.93 -4.12
N ASP A 31 14.92 -9.56 -4.39
CA ASP A 31 15.51 -8.30 -3.94
C ASP A 31 14.80 -7.09 -4.58
N LEU A 32 14.49 -7.16 -5.87
CA LEU A 32 13.78 -6.11 -6.60
C LEU A 32 12.39 -5.85 -6.01
N ILE A 33 11.62 -6.91 -5.76
CA ILE A 33 10.30 -6.84 -5.15
C ILE A 33 10.41 -6.29 -3.72
N HIS A 34 11.34 -6.77 -2.92
CA HIS A 34 11.56 -6.31 -1.55
C HIS A 34 11.89 -4.81 -1.50
N ARG A 35 12.81 -4.32 -2.34
CA ARG A 35 13.13 -2.87 -2.44
C ARG A 35 11.91 -2.05 -2.84
N ALA A 36 11.08 -2.55 -3.76
CA ALA A 36 9.85 -1.87 -4.16
C ALA A 36 8.84 -1.76 -3.00
N VAL A 37 8.68 -2.82 -2.19
CA VAL A 37 7.82 -2.83 -0.99
C VAL A 37 8.36 -1.86 0.06
N LEU A 38 9.66 -1.91 0.39
CA LEU A 38 10.28 -0.99 1.35
C LEU A 38 10.09 0.46 0.93
N ARG A 39 10.31 0.76 -0.35
CA ARG A 39 10.06 2.10 -0.91
C ARG A 39 8.62 2.52 -0.70
N GLN A 40 7.65 1.67 -1.02
CA GLN A 40 6.23 2.00 -0.90
C GLN A 40 5.83 2.25 0.55
N LEU A 41 6.30 1.43 1.50
CA LEU A 41 6.04 1.59 2.92
C LEU A 41 6.72 2.86 3.49
N ALA A 42 7.95 3.14 3.09
CA ALA A 42 8.68 4.34 3.51
C ALA A 42 7.99 5.62 3.00
N ASN A 43 7.60 5.65 1.73
CA ASN A 43 6.94 6.81 1.12
C ASN A 43 5.53 7.06 1.67
N LYS A 44 4.91 6.07 2.34
CA LYS A 44 3.63 6.24 3.03
C LYS A 44 3.78 7.00 4.36
N ARG A 45 4.99 7.06 4.94
CA ARG A 45 5.24 7.73 6.22
C ARG A 45 5.20 9.24 6.04
N GLN A 46 4.40 9.92 6.84
CA GLN A 46 4.21 11.37 6.77
C GLN A 46 5.41 12.16 7.33
N GLY A 47 6.08 11.66 8.36
CA GLY A 47 7.28 12.26 8.93
C GLY A 47 7.09 13.59 9.65
N THR A 48 5.90 13.87 10.19
CA THR A 48 5.54 15.15 10.83
C THR A 48 5.82 15.22 12.32
N ALA A 49 6.33 14.15 12.94
CA ALA A 49 6.67 14.16 14.36
C ALA A 49 7.71 15.24 14.66
N SER A 50 7.43 16.10 15.63
CA SER A 50 8.30 17.22 16.02
C SER A 50 8.32 17.39 17.52
N THR A 51 9.49 17.72 18.06
CA THR A 51 9.68 18.11 19.45
C THR A 51 10.39 19.47 19.52
N LEU A 52 10.16 20.18 20.60
CA LEU A 52 10.80 21.47 20.83
C LEU A 52 12.14 21.30 21.54
N THR A 53 13.19 21.85 20.97
CA THR A 53 14.52 21.95 21.61
C THR A 53 14.53 23.09 22.63
N ARG A 54 15.58 23.16 23.44
CA ARG A 54 15.75 24.22 24.45
C ARG A 54 15.62 25.65 23.90
N SER A 55 16.03 25.86 22.67
CA SER A 55 15.94 27.16 21.99
C SER A 55 14.56 27.48 21.46
N GLU A 56 13.75 26.47 21.16
CA GLU A 56 12.41 26.61 20.59
C GLU A 56 11.32 26.70 21.67
N VAL A 57 11.60 26.20 22.89
CA VAL A 57 10.63 26.29 24.00
C VAL A 57 10.55 27.73 24.50
N ARG A 58 9.33 28.24 24.61
CA ARG A 58 9.09 29.61 25.12
C ARG A 58 9.64 29.79 26.51
N GLY A 59 10.48 30.85 26.72
CA GLY A 59 11.04 31.26 27.99
C GLY A 59 12.52 30.87 28.16
N GLY A 60 13.10 31.15 29.29
CA GLY A 60 14.46 30.74 29.64
C GLY A 60 15.62 31.65 29.17
N GLY A 61 15.35 32.78 28.58
CA GLY A 61 16.38 33.73 28.12
C GLY A 61 17.20 34.34 29.26
N ARG A 62 16.65 34.44 30.47
CA ARG A 62 17.37 34.98 31.65
C ARG A 62 17.97 33.86 32.49
N LYS A 63 19.21 34.08 32.96
CA LYS A 63 19.87 33.19 33.93
C LYS A 63 19.10 33.21 35.26
N PRO A 64 18.73 32.04 35.83
CA PRO A 64 17.91 31.98 37.04
C PRO A 64 18.52 32.64 38.28
N TYR A 65 19.82 32.53 38.46
CA TYR A 65 20.59 33.11 39.59
C TYR A 65 22.08 33.27 39.24
N LYS A 66 22.81 33.96 40.11
CA LYS A 66 24.24 34.25 39.96
C LYS A 66 25.09 32.97 39.87
N GLN A 67 26.24 33.04 39.18
CA GLN A 67 27.11 31.90 38.91
C GLN A 67 27.74 31.29 40.19
N LYS A 68 28.03 32.12 41.20
CA LYS A 68 28.63 31.75 42.49
C LYS A 68 27.87 32.45 43.63
N GLY A 69 28.06 31.98 44.88
CA GLY A 69 27.52 32.61 46.08
C GLY A 69 26.07 32.23 46.43
N THR A 70 25.45 31.20 45.77
CA THR A 70 24.07 30.75 46.06
C THR A 70 23.99 29.41 46.76
N GLY A 71 25.09 28.68 46.92
CA GLY A 71 25.10 27.31 47.47
C GLY A 71 24.38 26.27 46.61
N ARG A 72 23.82 26.67 45.45
CA ARG A 72 23.02 25.81 44.55
C ARG A 72 23.84 25.39 43.32
N ALA A 73 23.43 24.29 42.69
CA ALA A 73 24.02 23.85 41.44
C ALA A 73 23.87 24.92 40.34
N ARG A 74 24.95 25.13 39.58
CA ARG A 74 24.99 26.17 38.52
C ARG A 74 23.94 25.91 37.46
N GLN A 75 23.21 26.94 37.04
CA GLN A 75 22.16 26.83 35.99
C GLN A 75 22.21 28.01 35.03
N GLY A 76 22.14 27.68 33.74
CA GLY A 76 22.12 28.70 32.67
C GLY A 76 20.71 29.07 32.21
N SER A 77 19.76 28.14 32.31
CA SER A 77 18.39 28.36 31.84
C SER A 77 17.40 27.49 32.60
N ILE A 78 16.15 27.93 32.73
CA ILE A 78 15.02 27.15 33.27
C ILE A 78 14.44 26.17 32.24
N ARG A 79 14.82 26.27 30.98
CA ARG A 79 14.38 25.42 29.88
C ARG A 79 15.38 24.32 29.50
N THR A 80 16.27 23.99 30.41
CA THR A 80 17.19 22.85 30.23
C THR A 80 16.38 21.51 30.23
N PRO A 81 16.88 20.48 29.53
CA PRO A 81 16.19 19.15 29.46
C PRO A 81 16.02 18.47 30.84
N LEU A 82 16.84 18.86 31.82
CA LEU A 82 16.79 18.36 33.19
C LEU A 82 15.61 18.90 34.02
N ARG A 83 14.86 19.85 33.49
CA ARG A 83 13.75 20.49 34.21
C ARG A 83 12.40 20.18 33.59
N PRO A 84 11.33 20.05 34.42
CA PRO A 84 9.95 19.97 33.92
C PRO A 84 9.65 21.17 33.01
N GLY A 85 9.07 20.92 31.85
CA GLY A 85 8.79 21.95 30.84
C GLY A 85 10.02 22.48 30.11
N GLY A 86 11.17 21.81 30.22
CA GLY A 86 12.37 22.09 29.41
C GLY A 86 12.29 21.50 28.02
N GLY A 87 13.26 21.85 27.16
CA GLY A 87 13.36 21.32 25.82
C GLY A 87 13.86 19.89 25.78
N ILE A 88 13.56 19.18 24.70
CA ILE A 88 14.02 17.80 24.46
C ILE A 88 15.34 17.83 23.68
N ILE A 89 16.30 16.97 24.10
CA ILE A 89 17.53 16.72 23.34
C ILE A 89 17.27 15.52 22.43
N PHE A 90 17.75 15.54 21.19
CA PHE A 90 17.63 14.43 20.24
C PHE A 90 16.19 13.92 19.99
N GLY A 91 15.20 14.78 20.21
CA GLY A 91 13.81 14.42 19.86
C GLY A 91 13.58 14.38 18.36
N PRO A 92 12.47 13.78 17.90
CA PRO A 92 12.14 13.71 16.49
C PRO A 92 11.96 15.11 15.91
N LYS A 93 12.45 15.29 14.69
CA LYS A 93 12.22 16.49 13.86
C LYS A 93 11.53 16.06 12.57
N PRO A 94 10.70 16.92 11.97
CA PRO A 94 10.08 16.62 10.68
C PRO A 94 11.14 16.25 9.64
N ARG A 95 10.94 15.11 8.99
CA ARG A 95 11.86 14.66 7.93
C ARG A 95 11.10 13.88 6.87
N SER A 96 11.63 13.87 5.65
CA SER A 96 11.16 13.00 4.59
C SER A 96 11.70 11.59 4.78
N TYR A 97 10.83 10.59 4.54
CA TYR A 97 11.19 9.18 4.47
C TYR A 97 11.18 8.65 3.04
N ASN A 98 11.08 9.54 2.05
CA ASN A 98 11.03 9.14 0.65
C ASN A 98 12.29 8.37 0.25
N LEU A 99 12.06 7.20 -0.34
CA LEU A 99 13.08 6.40 -0.99
C LEU A 99 12.86 6.45 -2.50
N ASP A 100 13.92 6.74 -3.24
CA ASP A 100 13.88 6.76 -4.69
C ASP A 100 14.18 5.38 -5.27
N MET A 101 13.58 5.10 -6.42
CA MET A 101 13.80 3.89 -7.20
C MET A 101 13.58 4.21 -8.67
N ASN A 102 14.44 3.70 -9.54
CA ASN A 102 14.36 3.95 -10.97
C ASN A 102 13.01 3.54 -11.57
N ARG A 103 12.53 4.29 -12.53
CA ARG A 103 11.21 4.05 -13.14
C ARG A 103 11.10 2.68 -13.80
N LYS A 104 12.17 2.24 -14.49
CA LYS A 104 12.25 0.91 -15.12
C LYS A 104 12.23 -0.21 -14.07
N GLU A 105 12.96 -0.05 -12.95
CA GLU A 105 12.96 -1.01 -11.84
C GLU A 105 11.58 -1.13 -11.19
N ARG A 106 10.87 -0.02 -10.96
CA ARG A 106 9.52 -0.03 -10.40
C ARG A 106 8.53 -0.80 -11.28
N ARG A 107 8.58 -0.57 -12.60
CA ARG A 107 7.73 -1.31 -13.54
C ARG A 107 8.08 -2.79 -13.57
N LEU A 108 9.37 -3.12 -13.59
CA LEU A 108 9.83 -4.50 -13.58
C LEU A 108 9.44 -5.22 -12.27
N ALA A 109 9.54 -4.55 -11.10
CA ALA A 109 9.11 -5.09 -9.83
C ALA A 109 7.61 -5.43 -9.81
N LEU A 110 6.77 -4.53 -10.34
CA LEU A 110 5.33 -4.74 -10.42
C LEU A 110 4.97 -5.91 -11.35
N ARG A 111 5.57 -5.98 -12.54
CA ARG A 111 5.40 -7.11 -13.48
C ARG A 111 5.80 -8.44 -12.84
N THR A 112 6.96 -8.47 -12.21
CA THR A 112 7.48 -9.68 -11.54
C THR A 112 6.57 -10.10 -10.39
N ALA A 113 6.10 -9.17 -9.56
CA ALA A 113 5.16 -9.45 -8.47
C ALA A 113 3.82 -9.99 -9.01
N LEU A 114 3.30 -9.43 -10.08
CA LEU A 114 2.05 -9.89 -10.69
C LEU A 114 2.22 -11.32 -11.24
N MET A 115 3.28 -11.56 -12.00
CA MET A 115 3.54 -12.87 -12.61
C MET A 115 3.86 -13.96 -11.56
N SER A 116 4.46 -13.62 -10.43
CA SER A 116 4.71 -14.58 -9.34
C SER A 116 3.42 -15.08 -8.67
N ARG A 117 2.31 -14.36 -8.84
CA ARG A 117 1.01 -14.67 -8.22
C ARG A 117 -0.02 -15.26 -9.20
N VAL A 118 0.40 -15.66 -10.39
CA VAL A 118 -0.49 -16.20 -11.43
C VAL A 118 -1.30 -17.41 -10.95
N SER A 119 -0.72 -18.29 -10.13
CA SER A 119 -1.43 -19.45 -9.55
C SER A 119 -2.62 -19.07 -8.68
N ASP A 120 -2.60 -17.89 -8.08
CA ASP A 120 -3.65 -17.36 -7.21
C ASP A 120 -4.59 -16.39 -7.91
N MET A 121 -4.42 -16.20 -9.22
CA MET A 121 -5.25 -15.32 -10.03
C MET A 121 -6.49 -16.03 -10.58
N LYS A 122 -7.58 -15.29 -10.57
CA LYS A 122 -8.84 -15.67 -11.23
C LYS A 122 -9.27 -14.53 -12.13
N ALA A 123 -9.41 -14.81 -13.43
CA ALA A 123 -9.95 -13.85 -14.39
C ALA A 123 -11.47 -13.95 -14.38
N VAL A 124 -12.17 -12.80 -14.36
CA VAL A 124 -13.64 -12.73 -14.36
C VAL A 124 -14.08 -11.85 -15.52
N GLU A 125 -15.04 -12.35 -16.31
CA GLU A 125 -15.53 -11.66 -17.51
C GLU A 125 -16.31 -10.38 -17.12
N ASP A 126 -17.34 -10.53 -16.30
CA ASP A 126 -18.25 -9.43 -15.93
C ASP A 126 -18.39 -9.31 -14.42
N PHE A 127 -17.41 -8.73 -13.75
CA PHE A 127 -17.43 -8.56 -12.31
C PHE A 127 -18.56 -7.62 -11.86
N GLY A 128 -19.53 -8.17 -11.11
CA GLY A 128 -20.62 -7.39 -10.53
C GLY A 128 -21.70 -6.93 -11.52
N SER A 129 -21.82 -7.54 -12.71
CA SER A 129 -22.83 -7.20 -13.73
C SER A 129 -24.28 -7.28 -13.24
N THR A 130 -24.55 -8.13 -12.26
CA THR A 130 -25.90 -8.31 -11.67
C THR A 130 -26.29 -7.24 -10.65
N LEU A 131 -25.36 -6.40 -10.23
CA LEU A 131 -25.57 -5.39 -9.19
C LEU A 131 -26.34 -4.17 -9.72
N LYS A 132 -27.60 -4.04 -9.36
CA LYS A 132 -28.40 -2.83 -9.62
C LYS A 132 -28.29 -1.77 -8.53
N GLN A 133 -27.99 -2.19 -7.30
CA GLN A 133 -27.83 -1.35 -6.12
C GLN A 133 -26.60 -1.79 -5.30
N PRO A 134 -25.97 -0.88 -4.49
CA PRO A 134 -24.87 -1.26 -3.64
C PRO A 134 -25.29 -2.32 -2.61
N LYS A 135 -24.72 -3.54 -2.70
CA LYS A 135 -24.96 -4.64 -1.76
C LYS A 135 -23.68 -5.43 -1.49
N THR A 136 -23.26 -5.47 -0.25
CA THR A 136 -22.08 -6.22 0.21
C THR A 136 -22.29 -7.73 0.16
N SER A 137 -23.51 -8.20 0.50
CA SER A 137 -23.84 -9.63 0.50
C SER A 137 -23.75 -10.27 -0.89
N GLU A 138 -24.12 -9.56 -1.94
CA GLU A 138 -24.02 -10.07 -3.32
C GLU A 138 -22.57 -10.20 -3.77
N ILE A 139 -21.70 -9.28 -3.38
CA ILE A 139 -20.25 -9.38 -3.65
C ILE A 139 -19.65 -10.60 -2.91
N MET A 140 -19.99 -10.79 -1.63
CA MET A 140 -19.49 -11.92 -0.85
C MET A 140 -19.98 -13.26 -1.43
N ASN A 141 -21.24 -13.35 -1.85
CA ASN A 141 -21.78 -14.54 -2.50
C ASN A 141 -21.10 -14.78 -3.86
N GLY A 142 -20.83 -13.73 -4.64
CA GLY A 142 -20.11 -13.84 -5.89
C GLY A 142 -18.68 -14.36 -5.70
N LEU A 143 -17.93 -13.82 -4.72
CA LEU A 143 -16.59 -14.31 -4.38
C LEU A 143 -16.60 -15.76 -3.90
N ALA A 144 -17.62 -16.17 -3.13
CA ALA A 144 -17.78 -17.57 -2.71
C ALA A 144 -18.04 -18.51 -3.91
N ARG A 145 -18.82 -18.09 -4.93
CA ARG A 145 -18.99 -18.85 -6.18
C ARG A 145 -17.69 -19.02 -6.96
N LEU A 146 -16.79 -18.04 -6.86
CA LEU A 146 -15.44 -18.13 -7.42
C LEU A 146 -14.51 -19.02 -6.58
N GLY A 147 -14.99 -19.66 -5.49
CA GLY A 147 -14.21 -20.52 -4.62
C GLY A 147 -13.20 -19.74 -3.77
N ILE A 148 -13.59 -18.56 -3.30
CA ILE A 148 -12.79 -17.70 -2.40
C ILE A 148 -13.47 -17.69 -1.04
N GLU A 149 -12.72 -18.00 0.01
CA GLU A 149 -13.23 -18.03 1.37
C GLU A 149 -13.33 -16.63 1.97
N LYS A 150 -14.26 -16.44 2.92
CA LYS A 150 -14.44 -15.16 3.64
C LYS A 150 -13.22 -14.79 4.51
N THR A 151 -12.37 -15.74 4.82
CA THR A 151 -11.16 -15.57 5.63
C THR A 151 -9.98 -15.03 4.83
N GLU A 152 -9.99 -15.21 3.52
CA GLU A 152 -8.91 -14.83 2.61
C GLU A 152 -8.93 -13.33 2.28
N LYS A 153 -7.74 -12.75 2.16
CA LYS A 153 -7.57 -11.39 1.64
C LYS A 153 -7.64 -11.41 0.11
N VAL A 154 -8.54 -10.66 -0.45
CA VAL A 154 -8.79 -10.60 -1.89
C VAL A 154 -8.47 -9.23 -2.45
N LEU A 155 -7.68 -9.19 -3.51
CA LEU A 155 -7.48 -7.99 -4.30
C LEU A 155 -8.30 -8.10 -5.59
N VAL A 156 -9.26 -7.20 -5.76
CA VAL A 156 -10.08 -7.08 -6.97
C VAL A 156 -9.49 -5.98 -7.86
N ILE A 157 -9.16 -6.33 -9.09
CA ILE A 157 -8.55 -5.43 -10.07
C ILE A 157 -9.53 -5.28 -11.23
N LEU A 158 -10.03 -4.07 -11.43
CA LEU A 158 -10.95 -3.74 -12.53
C LEU A 158 -10.38 -2.60 -13.35
N ASP A 159 -10.78 -2.49 -14.60
CA ASP A 159 -10.39 -1.37 -15.46
C ASP A 159 -10.99 -0.06 -14.94
N SER A 160 -12.30 0.05 -14.94
CA SER A 160 -13.06 1.22 -14.48
C SER A 160 -14.19 0.77 -13.53
N PRO A 161 -13.91 0.66 -12.22
CA PRO A 161 -14.91 0.20 -11.27
C PRO A 161 -16.05 1.21 -11.11
N SER A 162 -17.31 0.77 -11.28
CA SER A 162 -18.48 1.62 -11.07
C SER A 162 -18.63 2.02 -9.60
N ASP A 163 -19.31 3.12 -9.33
CA ASP A 163 -19.54 3.60 -7.96
C ASP A 163 -20.37 2.62 -7.12
N ILE A 164 -21.24 1.85 -7.77
CA ILE A 164 -22.01 0.77 -7.14
C ILE A 164 -21.06 -0.30 -6.60
N ILE A 165 -20.10 -0.75 -7.41
CA ILE A 165 -19.10 -1.76 -7.00
C ILE A 165 -18.21 -1.22 -5.90
N LYS A 166 -17.71 0.03 -6.01
CA LYS A 166 -16.88 0.68 -4.98
C LYS A 166 -17.59 0.70 -3.62
N LYS A 167 -18.84 1.20 -3.59
CA LYS A 167 -19.65 1.25 -2.36
C LYS A 167 -19.95 -0.13 -1.80
N SER A 168 -20.12 -1.14 -2.65
CA SER A 168 -20.39 -2.52 -2.22
C SER A 168 -19.18 -3.21 -1.60
N ILE A 169 -17.96 -2.87 -2.05
CA ILE A 169 -16.71 -3.50 -1.59
C ILE A 169 -16.11 -2.78 -0.38
N ASN A 170 -16.22 -1.46 -0.31
CA ASN A 170 -15.53 -0.64 0.71
C ASN A 170 -15.78 -1.07 2.17
N ASN A 171 -16.93 -1.67 2.46
CA ASN A 171 -17.27 -2.14 3.81
C ASN A 171 -16.74 -3.55 4.12
N ILE A 172 -16.11 -4.22 3.16
CA ILE A 172 -15.60 -5.59 3.35
C ILE A 172 -14.12 -5.50 3.71
N GLU A 173 -13.78 -5.75 4.96
CA GLU A 173 -12.43 -5.55 5.52
C GLU A 173 -11.32 -6.28 4.73
N LYS A 174 -11.59 -7.50 4.24
CA LYS A 174 -10.60 -8.36 3.59
C LYS A 174 -10.59 -8.24 2.05
N VAL A 175 -11.46 -7.42 1.48
CA VAL A 175 -11.52 -7.21 0.03
C VAL A 175 -11.07 -5.80 -0.30
N LYS A 176 -10.04 -5.68 -1.12
CA LYS A 176 -9.55 -4.41 -1.62
C LYS A 176 -9.82 -4.29 -3.11
N LEU A 177 -10.38 -3.16 -3.53
CA LEU A 177 -10.61 -2.84 -4.94
C LEU A 177 -9.57 -1.83 -5.42
N ILE A 178 -8.96 -2.11 -6.55
CA ILE A 178 -7.99 -1.22 -7.20
C ILE A 178 -8.28 -1.17 -8.71
N ALA A 179 -8.09 -0.01 -9.30
CA ALA A 179 -8.13 0.13 -10.76
C ALA A 179 -6.82 -0.39 -11.40
N ALA A 180 -6.90 -0.85 -12.63
CA ALA A 180 -5.77 -1.47 -13.34
C ALA A 180 -4.57 -0.53 -13.52
N ASP A 181 -4.80 0.79 -13.59
CA ASP A 181 -3.76 1.83 -13.68
C ASP A 181 -3.09 2.15 -12.33
N GLN A 182 -3.71 1.80 -11.21
CA GLN A 182 -3.25 2.10 -9.85
C GLN A 182 -2.62 0.90 -9.13
N LEU A 183 -2.20 -0.11 -9.88
CA LEU A 183 -1.57 -1.30 -9.32
C LEU A 183 -0.31 -0.97 -8.55
N ASN A 184 -0.14 -1.65 -7.42
CA ASN A 184 1.05 -1.52 -6.60
C ASN A 184 1.53 -2.88 -6.06
N VAL A 185 2.83 -2.98 -5.82
CA VAL A 185 3.48 -4.23 -5.42
C VAL A 185 3.00 -4.72 -4.05
N PHE A 186 2.78 -3.80 -3.10
CA PHE A 186 2.38 -4.16 -1.74
C PHE A 186 1.00 -4.84 -1.71
N ASP A 187 0.01 -4.31 -2.43
CA ASP A 187 -1.34 -4.89 -2.43
C ASP A 187 -1.40 -6.24 -3.15
N ILE A 188 -0.61 -6.40 -4.24
CA ILE A 188 -0.49 -7.69 -4.94
C ILE A 188 0.06 -8.78 -4.02
N LEU A 189 1.09 -8.46 -3.24
CA LEU A 189 1.72 -9.44 -2.33
C LEU A 189 0.90 -9.68 -1.05
N ASN A 190 0.19 -8.67 -0.56
CA ASN A 190 -0.61 -8.78 0.66
C ASN A 190 -1.90 -9.59 0.47
N ALA A 191 -2.36 -9.74 -0.75
CA ALA A 191 -3.56 -10.51 -1.06
C ALA A 191 -3.28 -12.01 -1.13
N ASN A 192 -4.21 -12.85 -0.63
CA ASN A 192 -4.17 -14.29 -0.79
C ASN A 192 -4.65 -14.72 -2.18
N LYS A 193 -5.70 -14.05 -2.69
CA LYS A 193 -6.26 -14.30 -4.02
C LYS A 193 -6.41 -12.98 -4.79
N LEU A 194 -6.21 -13.07 -6.11
CA LEU A 194 -6.33 -11.96 -7.03
C LEU A 194 -7.51 -12.22 -7.97
N VAL A 195 -8.45 -11.31 -8.04
CA VAL A 195 -9.59 -11.36 -8.98
C VAL A 195 -9.42 -10.22 -9.98
N ILE A 196 -9.29 -10.56 -11.25
CA ILE A 196 -8.97 -9.58 -12.29
C ILE A 196 -10.10 -9.59 -13.32
N GLY A 197 -10.67 -8.43 -13.60
CA GLY A 197 -11.61 -8.27 -14.72
C GLY A 197 -10.92 -8.50 -16.06
N GLN A 198 -11.62 -9.10 -17.01
CA GLN A 198 -11.04 -9.38 -18.34
C GLN A 198 -10.54 -8.10 -19.03
N SER A 199 -11.32 -7.03 -19.04
CA SER A 199 -10.92 -5.72 -19.56
C SER A 199 -9.71 -5.12 -18.84
N ALA A 200 -9.52 -5.44 -17.55
CA ALA A 200 -8.38 -4.99 -16.79
C ALA A 200 -7.08 -5.69 -17.21
N ILE A 201 -7.15 -6.94 -17.73
CA ILE A 201 -5.96 -7.65 -18.23
C ILE A 201 -5.40 -6.96 -19.45
N ASP A 202 -6.26 -6.58 -20.40
CA ASP A 202 -5.85 -5.87 -21.63
C ASP A 202 -5.18 -4.54 -21.27
N LYS A 203 -5.77 -3.79 -20.34
CA LYS A 203 -5.20 -2.53 -19.86
C LYS A 203 -3.89 -2.72 -19.09
N ILE A 204 -3.75 -3.77 -18.32
CA ILE A 204 -2.49 -4.11 -17.64
C ILE A 204 -1.38 -4.37 -18.68
N GLN A 205 -1.69 -5.10 -19.73
CA GLN A 205 -0.74 -5.34 -20.82
C GLN A 205 -0.36 -4.04 -21.51
N GLU A 206 -1.31 -3.17 -21.85
CA GLU A 206 -1.05 -1.88 -22.49
C GLU A 206 -0.15 -0.99 -21.61
N VAL A 207 -0.48 -0.82 -20.33
CA VAL A 207 0.22 0.12 -19.42
C VAL A 207 1.58 -0.40 -18.97
N TYR A 208 1.69 -1.70 -18.74
CA TYR A 208 2.88 -2.28 -18.10
C TYR A 208 3.75 -3.14 -19.02
N ALA A 209 3.34 -3.51 -20.25
CA ALA A 209 4.16 -4.28 -21.18
C ALA A 209 5.37 -3.51 -21.71
N SER A 210 5.30 -2.17 -21.78
CA SER A 210 6.36 -1.28 -22.28
C SER A 210 7.49 -1.03 -21.26
#